data_fc9e23345f348058d5882dbf17fcff37
#
_entry.id   fc9e23345f348058d5882dbf17fcff37
#
_cell.length_a   1.000
_cell.length_b   1.000
_cell.length_c   1.000
_cell.angle_alpha   90.00
_cell.angle_beta   90.00
_cell.angle_gamma   90.00
#
_symmetry.space_group_name_H-M   'P 1'
#
loop_
_entity.id
_entity.type
_entity.pdbx_description
1 polymer ?
#
loop_
_entity_poly.entity_id
_entity_poly.type
_entity_poly.pdbx_seq_one_letter_code
_entity_poly.pdbx_strand_id
1 'polypeptide(L)'
;HKQKIAFLISSMRKFVQKQNHKNIIHCKINKNKKLKLGSYLKNIIEEGKFKKIIVSKPSDFKTNKDLMFFCQSNGIELEVLDDKKFISSSEDFTDWASDKKTRIQEYYYRWLRKKYKIFMLENGKPVGDKWNFDKENRKGISQLKTEIPERIQLKPDKITFDAMVDVEECFPESPGSLENFNWATT
;
A
#
# COMPACT_ATOMS: atom_id res chain seq x y z
N HIS A 1 14.75 -6.76 -5.40
CA HIS A 1 13.67 -6.00 -6.06
C HIS A 1 12.73 -6.89 -6.88
N LYS A 2 13.25 -7.83 -7.72
CA LYS A 2 12.42 -8.71 -8.55
C LYS A 2 11.34 -9.44 -7.75
N GLN A 3 11.68 -10.05 -6.60
CA GLN A 3 10.68 -10.73 -5.75
C GLN A 3 9.56 -9.80 -5.27
N LYS A 4 9.89 -8.57 -4.86
CA LYS A 4 8.89 -7.59 -4.45
C LYS A 4 7.98 -7.18 -5.60
N ILE A 5 8.53 -6.98 -6.80
CA ILE A 5 7.75 -6.64 -8.00
C ILE A 5 6.82 -7.80 -8.37
N ALA A 6 7.34 -9.04 -8.40
CA ALA A 6 6.54 -10.23 -8.68
C ALA A 6 5.41 -10.42 -7.66
N PHE A 7 5.69 -10.22 -6.37
CA PHE A 7 4.69 -10.25 -5.31
C PHE A 7 3.56 -9.25 -5.55
N LEU A 8 3.90 -7.98 -5.83
CA LEU A 8 2.90 -6.94 -6.05
C LEU A 8 2.05 -7.21 -7.30
N ILE A 9 2.68 -7.56 -8.42
CA ILE A 9 1.96 -7.84 -9.67
C ILE A 9 1.06 -9.07 -9.53
N SER A 10 1.55 -10.13 -8.90
CA SER A 10 0.75 -11.35 -8.63
C SER A 10 -0.47 -11.03 -7.77
N SER A 11 -0.26 -10.30 -6.67
CA SER A 11 -1.34 -9.92 -5.76
C SER A 11 -2.39 -9.03 -6.45
N MET A 12 -1.96 -8.08 -7.27
CA MET A 12 -2.87 -7.23 -8.07
C MET A 12 -3.69 -8.06 -9.06
N ARG A 13 -3.06 -9.00 -9.78
CA ARG A 13 -3.75 -9.88 -10.74
C ARG A 13 -4.79 -10.75 -10.05
N LYS A 14 -4.43 -11.36 -8.91
CA LYS A 14 -5.36 -12.17 -8.11
C LYS A 14 -6.50 -11.34 -7.55
N PHE A 15 -6.21 -10.12 -7.09
CA PHE A 15 -7.24 -9.20 -6.65
C PHE A 15 -8.25 -8.91 -7.76
N VAL A 16 -7.78 -8.55 -8.96
CA VAL A 16 -8.65 -8.32 -10.13
C VAL A 16 -9.47 -9.55 -10.47
N GLN A 17 -8.86 -10.74 -10.46
CA GLN A 17 -9.57 -12.00 -10.75
C GLN A 17 -10.70 -12.30 -9.75
N LYS A 18 -10.50 -11.94 -8.47
CA LYS A 18 -11.52 -12.12 -7.42
C LYS A 18 -12.68 -11.13 -7.51
N GLN A 19 -12.53 -10.05 -8.26
CA GLN A 19 -13.61 -9.06 -8.41
C GLN A 19 -14.61 -9.54 -9.45
N ASN A 20 -15.87 -9.67 -9.07
CA ASN A 20 -16.96 -10.06 -9.97
C ASN A 20 -17.54 -8.88 -10.76
N HIS A 21 -16.82 -7.75 -10.85
CA HIS A 21 -17.27 -6.56 -11.55
C HIS A 21 -16.94 -6.63 -13.04
N LYS A 22 -17.92 -6.36 -13.90
CA LYS A 22 -17.77 -6.42 -15.37
C LYS A 22 -16.94 -5.27 -15.95
N ASN A 23 -16.71 -4.18 -15.18
CA ASN A 23 -16.11 -2.94 -15.67
C ASN A 23 -14.69 -2.71 -15.10
N ILE A 24 -13.87 -3.75 -15.02
CA ILE A 24 -12.48 -3.61 -14.58
C ILE A 24 -11.57 -3.55 -15.80
N ILE A 25 -10.79 -2.48 -15.89
CA ILE A 25 -9.70 -2.36 -16.85
C ILE A 25 -8.39 -2.64 -16.11
N HIS A 26 -7.74 -3.74 -16.46
CA HIS A 26 -6.46 -4.13 -15.89
C HIS A 26 -5.33 -3.96 -16.92
N CYS A 27 -4.53 -2.93 -16.77
CA CYS A 27 -3.37 -2.68 -17.62
C CYS A 27 -2.19 -3.55 -17.18
N LYS A 28 -1.87 -4.58 -17.96
CA LYS A 28 -0.69 -5.44 -17.70
C LYS A 28 0.60 -4.71 -18.09
N ILE A 29 1.67 -4.99 -17.34
CA ILE A 29 3.01 -4.53 -17.72
C ILE A 29 3.42 -5.17 -19.03
N ASN A 30 4.18 -4.42 -19.84
CA ASN A 30 4.69 -4.88 -21.13
C ASN A 30 6.03 -4.18 -21.42
N LYS A 31 7.06 -4.95 -21.79
CA LYS A 31 8.39 -4.43 -22.10
C LYS A 31 8.41 -3.38 -23.23
N ASN A 32 7.46 -3.50 -24.17
CA ASN A 32 7.37 -2.64 -25.33
C ASN A 32 6.56 -1.36 -25.09
N LYS A 33 5.88 -1.23 -23.95
CA LYS A 33 5.00 -0.11 -23.60
C LYS A 33 5.35 0.46 -22.24
N LYS A 34 6.39 1.30 -22.17
CA LYS A 34 6.69 2.14 -20.99
C LYS A 34 5.75 3.34 -20.94
N LEU A 35 4.43 3.11 -20.90
CA LEU A 35 3.47 4.20 -20.83
C LEU A 35 3.44 4.79 -19.42
N LYS A 36 3.44 6.12 -19.34
CA LYS A 36 3.19 6.85 -18.09
C LYS A 36 1.72 6.71 -17.70
N LEU A 37 1.40 6.82 -16.42
CA LEU A 37 0.03 6.75 -15.89
C LEU A 37 -0.95 7.64 -16.69
N GLY A 38 -0.57 8.89 -16.97
CA GLY A 38 -1.40 9.82 -17.74
C GLY A 38 -1.76 9.34 -19.15
N SER A 39 -0.86 8.62 -19.85
CA SER A 39 -1.15 8.08 -21.18
C SER A 39 -2.20 6.95 -21.11
N TYR A 40 -2.14 6.09 -20.09
CA TYR A 40 -3.18 5.08 -19.86
C TYR A 40 -4.52 5.71 -19.53
N LEU A 41 -4.53 6.66 -18.60
CA LEU A 41 -5.75 7.37 -18.21
C LEU A 41 -6.39 8.09 -19.40
N LYS A 42 -5.59 8.74 -20.26
CA LYS A 42 -6.10 9.43 -21.44
C LYS A 42 -6.90 8.48 -22.34
N ASN A 43 -6.32 7.33 -22.70
CA ASN A 43 -7.00 6.35 -23.55
C ASN A 43 -8.30 5.85 -22.93
N ILE A 44 -8.28 5.50 -21.64
CA ILE A 44 -9.47 5.00 -20.93
C ILE A 44 -10.57 6.07 -20.88
N ILE A 45 -10.19 7.32 -20.63
CA ILE A 45 -11.15 8.43 -20.53
C ILE A 45 -11.77 8.74 -21.91
N GLU A 46 -10.97 8.76 -22.95
CA GLU A 46 -11.43 9.02 -24.33
C GLU A 46 -12.38 7.90 -24.80
N GLU A 47 -12.00 6.63 -24.63
CA GLU A 47 -12.82 5.47 -24.99
C GLU A 47 -14.12 5.41 -24.19
N GLY A 48 -14.06 5.62 -22.89
CA GLY A 48 -15.23 5.55 -21.98
C GLY A 48 -16.02 6.85 -21.89
N LYS A 49 -15.55 7.95 -22.49
CA LYS A 49 -16.12 9.30 -22.37
C LYS A 49 -16.33 9.74 -20.91
N PHE A 50 -15.40 9.32 -20.03
CA PHE A 50 -15.49 9.65 -18.61
C PHE A 50 -15.14 11.13 -18.38
N LYS A 51 -15.86 11.75 -17.44
CA LYS A 51 -15.67 13.17 -17.07
C LYS A 51 -15.08 13.35 -15.68
N LYS A 52 -14.98 12.25 -14.91
CA LYS A 52 -14.54 12.26 -13.52
C LYS A 52 -13.64 11.07 -13.19
N ILE A 53 -12.61 11.33 -12.39
CA ILE A 53 -11.78 10.31 -11.75
C ILE A 53 -12.04 10.38 -10.24
N ILE A 54 -12.30 9.23 -9.63
CA ILE A 54 -12.38 9.07 -8.19
C ILE A 54 -11.22 8.17 -7.76
N VAL A 55 -10.42 8.63 -6.81
CA VAL A 55 -9.22 7.91 -6.37
C VAL A 55 -9.06 8.00 -4.85
N SER A 56 -8.62 6.92 -4.20
CA SER A 56 -8.10 7.04 -2.84
C SER A 56 -6.79 7.82 -2.86
N LYS A 57 -6.62 8.72 -1.89
CA LYS A 57 -5.43 9.60 -1.78
C LYS A 57 -4.14 8.81 -1.98
N PRO A 58 -3.36 9.10 -3.04
CA PRO A 58 -2.08 8.43 -3.24
C PRO A 58 -1.13 8.68 -2.07
N SER A 59 -0.42 7.65 -1.65
CA SER A 59 0.53 7.74 -0.53
C SER A 59 1.83 8.48 -0.89
N ASP A 60 2.12 8.67 -2.18
CA ASP A 60 3.27 9.42 -2.64
C ASP A 60 2.89 10.76 -3.29
N PHE A 61 3.70 11.77 -3.00
CA PHE A 61 3.49 13.14 -3.46
C PHE A 61 3.50 13.24 -4.99
N LYS A 62 4.39 12.49 -5.65
CA LYS A 62 4.56 12.58 -7.11
C LYS A 62 3.32 12.08 -7.84
N THR A 63 2.81 10.91 -7.49
CA THR A 63 1.60 10.35 -8.11
C THR A 63 0.41 11.28 -7.91
N ASN A 64 0.25 11.84 -6.72
CA ASN A 64 -0.83 12.80 -6.44
C ASN A 64 -0.71 14.05 -7.33
N LYS A 65 0.48 14.63 -7.42
CA LYS A 65 0.74 15.81 -8.26
C LYS A 65 0.53 15.51 -9.75
N ASP A 66 1.04 14.39 -10.24
CA ASP A 66 0.90 13.98 -11.65
C ASP A 66 -0.57 13.76 -12.02
N LEU A 67 -1.37 13.18 -11.11
CA LEU A 67 -2.79 12.96 -11.30
C LEU A 67 -3.58 14.28 -11.32
N MET A 68 -3.31 15.17 -10.37
CA MET A 68 -3.92 16.50 -10.34
C MET A 68 -3.63 17.29 -11.62
N PHE A 69 -2.36 17.31 -12.05
CA PHE A 69 -1.96 17.98 -13.28
C PHE A 69 -2.64 17.37 -14.52
N PHE A 70 -2.71 16.04 -14.58
CA PHE A 70 -3.39 15.34 -15.68
C PHE A 70 -4.86 15.73 -15.76
N CYS A 71 -5.60 15.69 -14.65
CA CYS A 71 -7.01 16.01 -14.60
C CYS A 71 -7.27 17.48 -15.01
N GLN A 72 -6.49 18.41 -14.46
CA GLN A 72 -6.58 19.83 -14.78
C GLN A 72 -6.32 20.09 -16.29
N SER A 73 -5.29 19.48 -16.85
CA SER A 73 -4.91 19.66 -18.25
C SER A 73 -5.90 19.07 -19.25
N ASN A 74 -6.74 18.12 -18.83
CA ASN A 74 -7.71 17.43 -19.70
C ASN A 74 -9.17 17.77 -19.36
N GLY A 75 -9.43 18.73 -18.46
CA GLY A 75 -10.77 19.12 -18.08
C GLY A 75 -11.58 18.01 -17.37
N ILE A 76 -10.88 17.14 -16.64
CA ILE A 76 -11.48 16.03 -15.92
C ILE A 76 -11.64 16.39 -14.43
N GLU A 77 -12.84 16.15 -13.89
CA GLU A 77 -13.08 16.31 -12.46
C GLU A 77 -12.27 15.26 -11.68
N LEU A 78 -11.56 15.69 -10.63
CA LEU A 78 -10.83 14.82 -9.73
C LEU A 78 -11.44 14.84 -8.32
N GLU A 79 -11.93 13.70 -7.87
CA GLU A 79 -12.34 13.48 -6.48
C GLU A 79 -11.32 12.59 -5.78
N VAL A 80 -10.69 13.14 -4.74
CA VAL A 80 -9.72 12.41 -3.91
C VAL A 80 -10.38 12.00 -2.61
N LEU A 81 -10.57 10.70 -2.42
CA LEU A 81 -11.12 10.12 -1.19
C LEU A 81 -10.02 9.90 -0.16
N ASP A 82 -10.34 10.04 1.11
CA ASP A 82 -9.42 9.69 2.19
C ASP A 82 -9.01 8.21 2.14
N ASP A 83 -7.73 7.96 2.41
CA ASP A 83 -7.22 6.59 2.50
C ASP A 83 -7.63 5.95 3.84
N LYS A 84 -8.71 5.16 3.79
CA LYS A 84 -9.25 4.46 4.98
C LYS A 84 -8.41 3.26 5.46
N LYS A 85 -7.23 3.00 4.87
CA LYS A 85 -6.30 1.99 5.39
C LYS A 85 -5.68 2.40 6.73
N PHE A 86 -5.64 3.70 7.00
CA PHE A 86 -5.14 4.24 8.25
C PHE A 86 -6.29 4.79 9.08
N ILE A 87 -6.22 4.60 10.40
CA ILE A 87 -7.20 5.17 11.32
C ILE A 87 -7.10 6.69 11.35
N SER A 88 -5.87 7.22 11.22
CA SER A 88 -5.60 8.65 11.22
C SER A 88 -5.57 9.22 9.81
N SER A 89 -6.09 10.42 9.64
CA SER A 89 -5.99 11.20 8.40
C SER A 89 -4.71 12.05 8.36
N SER A 90 -4.46 12.69 7.22
CA SER A 90 -3.39 13.68 7.09
C SER A 90 -3.66 14.93 7.94
N GLU A 91 -4.93 15.27 8.08
CA GLU A 91 -5.41 16.39 8.90
C GLU A 91 -5.10 16.13 10.38
N ASP A 92 -5.34 14.91 10.87
CA ASP A 92 -4.98 14.51 12.24
C ASP A 92 -3.50 14.76 12.53
N PHE A 93 -2.64 14.43 11.58
CA PHE A 93 -1.21 14.69 11.75
C PHE A 93 -0.89 16.18 11.73
N THR A 94 -1.51 16.92 10.83
CA THR A 94 -1.32 18.37 10.71
C THR A 94 -1.77 19.08 11.98
N ASP A 95 -2.95 18.76 12.51
CA ASP A 95 -3.49 19.31 13.74
C ASP A 95 -2.57 19.03 14.92
N TRP A 96 -2.15 17.78 15.08
CA TRP A 96 -1.24 17.40 16.15
C TRP A 96 0.14 18.06 16.03
N ALA A 97 0.64 18.27 14.82
CA ALA A 97 2.01 18.73 14.56
C ALA A 97 2.14 20.27 14.53
N SER A 98 1.02 21.01 14.45
CA SER A 98 0.98 22.45 14.15
C SER A 98 1.78 23.30 15.13
N ASP A 99 1.73 22.98 16.42
CA ASP A 99 2.36 23.71 17.53
C ASP A 99 3.68 23.09 18.03
N LYS A 100 4.15 22.00 17.39
CA LYS A 100 5.25 21.17 17.90
C LYS A 100 6.57 21.43 17.18
N LYS A 101 7.58 21.86 17.95
CA LYS A 101 8.96 21.97 17.46
C LYS A 101 9.57 20.61 17.12
N THR A 102 9.25 19.57 17.88
CA THR A 102 9.77 18.21 17.70
C THR A 102 8.61 17.22 17.52
N ARG A 103 8.66 16.44 16.45
CA ARG A 103 7.63 15.47 16.08
C ARG A 103 8.10 14.07 16.41
N ILE A 104 7.79 13.62 17.65
CA ILE A 104 8.15 12.28 18.13
C ILE A 104 6.96 11.36 17.92
N GLN A 105 7.20 10.24 17.21
CA GLN A 105 6.17 9.26 16.84
C GLN A 105 5.40 8.73 18.06
N GLU A 106 6.07 8.47 19.18
CA GLU A 106 5.43 7.99 20.42
C GLU A 106 4.36 8.96 20.93
N TYR A 107 4.61 10.28 20.85
CA TYR A 107 3.63 11.27 21.30
C TYR A 107 2.44 11.38 20.37
N TYR A 108 2.66 11.23 19.05
CA TYR A 108 1.57 11.17 18.09
C TYR A 108 0.72 9.91 18.30
N TYR A 109 1.33 8.76 18.51
CA TYR A 109 0.67 7.52 18.84
C TYR A 109 -0.22 7.64 20.10
N ARG A 110 0.29 8.24 21.16
CA ARG A 110 -0.49 8.48 22.40
C ARG A 110 -1.65 9.43 22.15
N TRP A 111 -1.45 10.46 21.36
CA TRP A 111 -2.49 11.42 20.99
C TRP A 111 -3.60 10.73 20.18
N LEU A 112 -3.25 9.92 19.17
CA LEU A 112 -4.22 9.14 18.40
C LEU A 112 -5.02 8.18 19.27
N ARG A 113 -4.38 7.45 20.18
CA ARG A 113 -5.07 6.55 21.10
C ARG A 113 -6.11 7.29 21.94
N LYS A 114 -5.77 8.46 22.45
CA LYS A 114 -6.72 9.31 23.20
C LYS A 114 -7.85 9.82 22.30
N LYS A 115 -7.53 10.34 21.12
CA LYS A 115 -8.50 10.88 20.17
C LYS A 115 -9.54 9.83 19.76
N TYR A 116 -9.09 8.65 19.40
CA TYR A 116 -9.94 7.56 18.90
C TYR A 116 -10.36 6.56 19.99
N LYS A 117 -10.01 6.81 21.26
CA LYS A 117 -10.32 5.95 22.40
C LYS A 117 -9.87 4.49 22.22
N ILE A 118 -8.76 4.26 21.52
CA ILE A 118 -8.25 2.92 21.22
C ILE A 118 -7.42 2.43 22.40
N PHE A 119 -7.83 1.30 23.00
CA PHE A 119 -7.23 0.75 24.23
C PHE A 119 -7.05 1.78 25.34
N MET A 120 -8.08 2.61 25.54
CA MET A 120 -8.15 3.59 26.62
C MET A 120 -9.27 3.22 27.60
N LEU A 121 -9.01 3.42 28.88
CA LEU A 121 -10.00 3.33 29.93
C LEU A 121 -10.79 4.64 30.03
N GLU A 122 -11.97 4.62 30.66
CA GLU A 122 -12.81 5.80 30.84
C GLU A 122 -12.12 6.91 31.63
N ASN A 123 -11.20 6.55 32.54
CA ASN A 123 -10.39 7.51 33.30
C ASN A 123 -9.23 8.13 32.49
N GLY A 124 -9.16 7.89 31.20
CA GLY A 124 -8.14 8.44 30.31
C GLY A 124 -6.76 7.77 30.39
N LYS A 125 -6.64 6.66 31.16
CA LYS A 125 -5.41 5.87 31.20
C LYS A 125 -5.38 4.82 30.08
N PRO A 126 -4.20 4.41 29.63
CA PRO A 126 -4.08 3.30 28.68
C PRO A 126 -4.43 1.97 29.35
N VAL A 127 -5.05 1.05 28.62
CA VAL A 127 -5.28 -0.32 29.09
C VAL A 127 -3.93 -0.96 29.44
N GLY A 128 -3.85 -1.60 30.60
CA GLY A 128 -2.62 -2.20 31.13
C GLY A 128 -1.62 -1.20 31.72
N ASP A 129 -2.06 0.04 31.99
CA ASP A 129 -1.27 1.13 32.59
C ASP A 129 0.05 1.47 31.85
N LYS A 130 0.22 0.96 30.63
CA LYS A 130 1.40 1.22 29.79
C LYS A 130 1.01 1.73 28.41
N TRP A 131 1.76 2.70 27.89
CA TRP A 131 1.53 3.23 26.56
C TRP A 131 2.03 2.32 25.45
N ASN A 132 3.14 1.62 25.65
CA ASN A 132 3.66 0.62 24.72
C ASN A 132 4.33 -0.54 25.44
N PHE A 133 4.50 -1.63 24.73
CA PHE A 133 5.09 -2.88 25.23
C PHE A 133 6.36 -3.26 24.43
N ASP A 134 6.94 -2.35 23.64
CA ASP A 134 8.07 -2.62 22.75
C ASP A 134 9.33 -3.15 23.46
N LYS A 135 9.49 -2.84 24.73
CA LYS A 135 10.60 -3.38 25.54
C LYS A 135 10.57 -4.91 25.60
N GLU A 136 9.38 -5.50 25.57
CA GLU A 136 9.21 -6.95 25.59
C GLU A 136 9.58 -7.61 24.26
N ASN A 137 9.51 -6.87 23.15
CA ASN A 137 9.82 -7.35 21.80
C ASN A 137 11.30 -7.42 21.50
N ARG A 138 12.17 -6.93 22.40
CA ARG A 138 13.63 -6.86 22.21
C ARG A 138 14.39 -7.94 22.97
N LYS A 139 13.70 -8.93 23.49
CA LYS A 139 14.33 -10.08 24.18
C LYS A 139 15.04 -10.95 23.17
N GLY A 140 16.22 -11.47 23.54
CA GLY A 140 16.98 -12.39 22.68
C GLY A 140 16.22 -13.70 22.46
N ILE A 141 16.47 -14.35 21.31
CA ILE A 141 15.85 -15.62 20.92
C ILE A 141 16.10 -16.70 22.00
N SER A 142 17.26 -16.69 22.63
CA SER A 142 17.61 -17.63 23.73
C SER A 142 16.66 -17.58 24.94
N GLN A 143 15.87 -16.53 25.07
CA GLN A 143 14.87 -16.36 26.13
C GLN A 143 13.47 -16.83 25.72
N LEU A 144 13.28 -17.26 24.49
CA LEU A 144 12.01 -17.82 24.03
C LEU A 144 11.83 -19.22 24.63
N LYS A 145 10.70 -19.43 25.28
CA LYS A 145 10.28 -20.73 25.82
C LYS A 145 9.44 -21.56 24.84
N THR A 146 9.16 -21.00 23.67
CA THR A 146 8.33 -21.61 22.62
C THR A 146 9.16 -21.92 21.40
N GLU A 147 8.85 -23.01 20.70
CA GLU A 147 9.44 -23.33 19.41
C GLU A 147 9.12 -22.25 18.39
N ILE A 148 10.12 -21.92 17.56
CA ILE A 148 9.91 -21.00 16.43
C ILE A 148 9.13 -21.78 15.37
N PRO A 149 7.95 -21.30 14.94
CA PRO A 149 7.18 -21.99 13.92
C PRO A 149 7.95 -22.03 12.59
N GLU A 150 7.79 -23.11 11.83
CA GLU A 150 8.35 -23.21 10.51
C GLU A 150 7.78 -22.13 9.59
N ARG A 151 8.63 -21.60 8.73
CA ARG A 151 8.19 -20.62 7.74
C ARG A 151 7.31 -21.29 6.69
N ILE A 152 6.10 -20.78 6.51
CA ILE A 152 5.22 -21.20 5.43
C ILE A 152 5.85 -20.86 4.09
N GLN A 153 6.04 -21.87 3.25
CA GLN A 153 6.53 -21.72 1.88
C GLN A 153 5.41 -22.11 0.91
N LEU A 154 5.12 -21.23 -0.03
CA LEU A 154 4.07 -21.44 -1.03
C LEU A 154 4.70 -21.60 -2.42
N LYS A 155 4.26 -22.61 -3.15
CA LYS A 155 4.62 -22.75 -4.56
C LYS A 155 3.88 -21.71 -5.40
N PRO A 156 4.53 -21.02 -6.34
CA PRO A 156 3.87 -20.14 -7.28
C PRO A 156 2.78 -20.87 -8.06
N ASP A 157 1.58 -20.33 -8.04
CA ASP A 157 0.52 -20.76 -8.94
C ASP A 157 0.71 -20.13 -10.35
N LYS A 158 -0.19 -20.48 -11.29
CA LYS A 158 -0.09 -19.99 -12.67
C LYS A 158 -0.03 -18.46 -12.76
N ILE A 159 -0.87 -17.74 -12.01
CA ILE A 159 -0.89 -16.26 -12.05
C ILE A 159 0.42 -15.68 -11.53
N THR A 160 0.96 -16.27 -10.47
CA THR A 160 2.23 -15.88 -9.89
C THR A 160 3.38 -16.18 -10.84
N PHE A 161 3.37 -17.36 -11.46
CA PHE A 161 4.38 -17.74 -12.44
C PHE A 161 4.38 -16.79 -13.66
N ASP A 162 3.20 -16.50 -14.23
CA ASP A 162 3.06 -15.56 -15.34
C ASP A 162 3.55 -14.15 -14.95
N ALA A 163 3.33 -13.73 -13.70
CA ALA A 163 3.88 -12.47 -13.20
C ALA A 163 5.41 -12.49 -13.06
N MET A 164 5.98 -13.63 -12.66
CA MET A 164 7.44 -13.78 -12.57
C MET A 164 8.10 -13.70 -13.96
N VAL A 165 7.50 -14.32 -14.98
CA VAL A 165 7.96 -14.21 -16.37
C VAL A 165 7.95 -12.75 -16.85
N ASP A 166 6.84 -12.06 -16.64
CA ASP A 166 6.72 -10.63 -17.01
C ASP A 166 7.75 -9.75 -16.27
N VAL A 167 8.09 -10.08 -15.03
CA VAL A 167 9.11 -9.36 -14.25
C VAL A 167 10.51 -9.57 -14.83
N GLU A 168 10.86 -10.80 -15.21
CA GLU A 168 12.16 -11.06 -15.84
C GLU A 168 12.27 -10.33 -17.18
N GLU A 169 11.19 -10.27 -17.96
CA GLU A 169 11.19 -9.57 -19.25
C GLU A 169 11.20 -8.04 -19.12
N CYS A 170 10.43 -7.48 -18.19
CA CYS A 170 10.22 -6.03 -18.06
C CYS A 170 11.26 -5.33 -17.18
N PHE A 171 11.89 -6.07 -16.26
CA PHE A 171 12.85 -5.57 -15.28
C PHE A 171 14.12 -6.40 -15.22
N PRO A 172 14.78 -6.69 -16.36
CA PRO A 172 15.96 -7.57 -16.38
C PRO A 172 17.10 -7.07 -15.49
N GLU A 173 17.30 -5.75 -15.42
CA GLU A 173 18.36 -5.10 -14.65
C GLU A 173 18.02 -4.92 -13.16
N SER A 174 16.82 -5.27 -12.72
CA SER A 174 16.46 -5.14 -11.31
C SER A 174 17.18 -6.20 -10.48
N PRO A 175 17.76 -5.85 -9.32
CA PRO A 175 18.50 -6.81 -8.50
C PRO A 175 17.59 -7.89 -7.89
N GLY A 176 18.15 -9.09 -7.71
CA GLY A 176 17.51 -10.26 -7.12
C GLY A 176 17.10 -11.32 -8.14
N SER A 177 16.83 -12.55 -7.63
CA SER A 177 16.36 -13.71 -8.40
C SER A 177 14.94 -14.09 -7.99
N LEU A 178 14.20 -14.68 -8.91
CA LEU A 178 12.87 -15.25 -8.67
C LEU A 178 12.90 -16.78 -8.47
N GLU A 179 14.06 -17.41 -8.60
CA GLU A 179 14.22 -18.87 -8.53
C GLU A 179 13.59 -19.50 -7.27
N ASN A 180 13.77 -18.84 -6.12
CA ASN A 180 13.24 -19.30 -4.83
C ASN A 180 12.05 -18.47 -4.35
N PHE A 181 11.24 -17.95 -5.28
CA PHE A 181 10.04 -17.19 -4.91
C PHE A 181 9.00 -18.10 -4.28
N ASN A 182 8.66 -17.84 -3.00
CA ASN A 182 7.73 -18.64 -2.21
C ASN A 182 6.80 -17.81 -1.33
N TRP A 183 6.54 -16.56 -1.71
CA TRP A 183 5.73 -15.64 -0.94
C TRP A 183 4.23 -15.88 -1.15
N ALA A 184 3.43 -15.63 -0.11
CA ALA A 184 1.98 -15.59 -0.21
C ALA A 184 1.53 -14.39 -1.05
N THR A 185 0.83 -14.64 -2.15
CA THR A 185 0.37 -13.62 -3.09
C THR A 185 -1.16 -13.48 -3.11
N THR A 186 -1.84 -14.03 -2.10
CA THR A 186 -3.30 -13.97 -1.93
C THR A 186 -3.67 -13.01 -0.82
#